data_17919b00cd0f281508e58adcc670e876
#
_entry.id   17919b00cd0f281508e58adcc670e876
#
_cell.length_a   1.000
_cell.length_b   1.000
_cell.length_c   1.000
_cell.angle_alpha   90.00
_cell.angle_beta   90.00
_cell.angle_gamma   90.00
#
_symmetry.space_group_name_H-M   'P 1'
#
loop_
_entity.id
_entity.type
_entity.pdbx_description
1 polymer ?
#
loop_
_entity_poly.entity_id
_entity_poly.type
_entity_poly.pdbx_seq_one_letter_code
_entity_poly.pdbx_strand_id
1 'polypeptide(L)'
;MAQGDTPITITGNLVADPELRFTPKGAAVANFRVATTPRTFNRETNQWEDGEALFLTCNCWRQMAENVAESLTKGMRVIVTGKLKQRSYQTKDGENRTVYEIEVDEAGPSLRYATATVTRADRRGSGQQGSGGGQSSWGTPSTGGFGQSQGEDNPPF
;
A
#
# COMPACT_ATOMS: atom_id res chain seq x y z
N MET A 1 6.19 2.76 17.05
CA MET A 1 6.55 4.08 16.51
C MET A 1 7.67 4.65 17.38
N ALA A 2 8.79 5.02 16.78
CA ALA A 2 9.86 5.66 17.53
C ALA A 2 9.46 7.07 17.95
N GLN A 3 9.96 7.51 19.07
CA GLN A 3 9.69 8.85 19.55
C GLN A 3 10.35 9.89 18.63
N GLY A 4 9.58 10.87 18.20
CA GLY A 4 10.06 11.92 17.29
C GLY A 4 9.92 11.61 15.81
N ASP A 5 9.29 10.49 15.43
CA ASP A 5 8.96 10.23 14.04
C ASP A 5 7.96 11.26 13.51
N THR A 6 8.07 11.56 12.22
CA THR A 6 7.15 12.48 11.54
C THR A 6 6.15 11.68 10.71
N PRO A 7 4.93 11.48 11.20
CA PRO A 7 3.92 10.77 10.42
C PRO A 7 3.46 11.61 9.25
N ILE A 8 3.19 10.96 8.13
CA ILE A 8 2.70 11.60 6.92
C ILE A 8 1.74 10.68 6.19
N THR A 9 0.69 11.25 5.65
CA THR A 9 -0.23 10.57 4.75
C THR A 9 -0.34 11.37 3.46
N ILE A 10 -0.14 10.69 2.34
CA ILE A 10 -0.26 11.31 1.02
C ILE A 10 -1.22 10.52 0.15
N THR A 11 -1.85 11.23 -0.76
CA THR A 11 -2.67 10.64 -1.81
C THR A 11 -2.21 11.20 -3.14
N GLY A 12 -1.91 10.34 -4.09
CA GLY A 12 -1.44 10.77 -5.39
C GLY A 12 -1.34 9.59 -6.35
N ASN A 13 -0.69 9.82 -7.47
CA ASN A 13 -0.58 8.82 -8.53
C ASN A 13 0.85 8.33 -8.68
N LEU A 14 1.01 7.04 -8.93
CA LEU A 14 2.33 6.48 -9.23
C LEU A 14 2.84 7.04 -10.56
N VAL A 15 4.08 7.50 -10.57
CA VAL A 15 4.73 8.02 -11.79
C VAL A 15 5.37 6.92 -12.62
N ALA A 16 5.60 5.77 -12.02
CA ALA A 16 6.16 4.58 -12.67
C ALA A 16 5.75 3.34 -11.88
N ASP A 17 5.96 2.16 -12.46
CA ASP A 17 5.73 0.90 -11.76
C ASP A 17 6.68 0.79 -10.55
N PRO A 18 6.22 0.19 -9.43
CA PRO A 18 7.10 -0.07 -8.30
C PRO A 18 8.29 -0.95 -8.70
N GLU A 19 9.45 -0.63 -8.16
CA GLU A 19 10.66 -1.40 -8.37
C GLU A 19 10.90 -2.30 -7.16
N LEU A 20 10.89 -3.61 -7.38
CA LEU A 20 11.14 -4.61 -6.34
C LEU A 20 12.59 -5.04 -6.39
N ARG A 21 13.27 -4.95 -5.25
CA ARG A 21 14.65 -5.41 -5.09
C ARG A 21 14.75 -6.26 -3.83
N PHE A 22 15.86 -6.99 -3.75
CA PHE A 22 16.18 -7.77 -2.56
C PHE A 22 17.51 -7.28 -2.01
N THR A 23 17.55 -7.10 -0.68
CA THR A 23 18.80 -6.75 0.00
C THR A 23 19.75 -7.94 0.00
N PRO A 24 21.07 -7.73 0.29
CA PRO A 24 22.01 -8.84 0.43
C PRO A 24 21.58 -9.87 1.48
N LYS A 25 20.77 -9.47 2.45
CA LYS A 25 20.21 -10.38 3.46
C LYS A 25 18.93 -11.09 3.00
N GLY A 26 18.48 -10.82 1.78
CA GLY A 26 17.29 -11.45 1.21
C GLY A 26 15.97 -10.78 1.55
N ALA A 27 15.97 -9.61 2.15
CA ALA A 27 14.74 -8.86 2.43
C ALA A 27 14.24 -8.14 1.19
N ALA A 28 12.94 -8.24 0.90
CA ALA A 28 12.32 -7.55 -0.21
C ALA A 28 12.14 -6.06 0.11
N VAL A 29 12.45 -5.21 -0.86
CA VAL A 29 12.24 -3.76 -0.79
C VAL A 29 11.56 -3.31 -2.07
N ALA A 30 10.45 -2.60 -1.96
CA ALA A 30 9.80 -1.97 -3.11
C ALA A 30 9.92 -0.46 -2.99
N ASN A 31 10.36 0.16 -4.06
CA ASN A 31 10.44 1.61 -4.18
C ASN A 31 9.45 2.07 -5.22
N PHE A 32 8.67 3.07 -4.89
CA PHE A 32 7.78 3.69 -5.86
C PHE A 32 7.67 5.18 -5.59
N ARG A 33 7.36 5.93 -6.61
CA ARG A 33 7.29 7.38 -6.53
C ARG A 33 5.86 7.84 -6.78
N VAL A 34 5.37 8.67 -5.88
CA VAL A 34 4.02 9.21 -5.92
C VAL A 34 4.07 10.70 -6.20
N ALA A 35 3.28 11.13 -7.18
CA ALA A 35 3.10 12.52 -7.49
C ALA A 35 1.76 13.00 -6.93
N THR A 36 1.81 14.07 -6.15
CA THR A 36 0.61 14.78 -5.71
C THR A 36 0.61 16.17 -6.31
N THR A 37 -0.48 16.50 -6.99
CA THR A 37 -0.61 17.82 -7.61
C THR A 37 -1.77 18.56 -6.95
N PRO A 38 -1.49 19.60 -6.17
CA PRO A 38 -2.57 20.40 -5.59
C PRO A 38 -3.30 21.16 -6.68
N ARG A 39 -4.61 21.24 -6.57
CA ARG A 39 -5.43 22.05 -7.48
C ARG A 39 -6.03 23.20 -6.70
N THR A 40 -5.91 24.37 -7.25
CA THR A 40 -6.40 25.60 -6.65
C THR A 40 -7.40 26.24 -7.59
N PHE A 41 -8.51 26.71 -7.03
CA PHE A 41 -9.50 27.45 -7.81
C PHE A 41 -9.06 28.91 -7.97
N ASN A 42 -8.85 29.32 -9.21
CA ASN A 42 -8.53 30.71 -9.52
C ASN A 42 -9.82 31.49 -9.68
N ARG A 43 -10.06 32.41 -8.74
CA ARG A 43 -11.27 33.24 -8.76
C ARG A 43 -11.29 34.26 -9.88
N GLU A 44 -10.13 34.64 -10.41
CA GLU A 44 -10.04 35.62 -11.51
C GLU A 44 -10.45 35.01 -12.83
N THR A 45 -10.03 33.73 -13.08
CA THR A 45 -10.34 33.02 -14.32
C THR A 45 -11.54 32.09 -14.20
N ASN A 46 -12.05 31.86 -12.97
CA ASN A 46 -13.12 30.89 -12.67
C ASN A 46 -12.74 29.45 -13.09
N GLN A 47 -11.46 29.12 -13.06
CA GLN A 47 -10.97 27.79 -13.45
C GLN A 47 -10.14 27.16 -12.35
N TRP A 48 -10.16 25.84 -12.34
CA TRP A 48 -9.26 25.07 -11.51
C TRP A 48 -7.89 24.98 -12.17
N GLU A 49 -6.87 25.34 -11.44
CA GLU A 49 -5.49 25.31 -11.93
C GLU A 49 -4.68 24.31 -11.13
N ASP A 50 -3.82 23.59 -11.83
CA ASP A 50 -2.87 22.69 -11.18
C ASP A 50 -1.70 23.49 -10.61
N GLY A 51 -1.39 23.23 -9.36
CA GLY A 51 -0.21 23.78 -8.73
C GLY A 51 1.04 22.98 -9.06
N GLU A 52 2.10 23.25 -8.36
CA GLU A 52 3.34 22.53 -8.52
C GLU A 52 3.22 21.11 -7.94
N ALA A 53 3.61 20.12 -8.72
CA ALA A 53 3.53 18.73 -8.29
C ALA A 53 4.59 18.40 -7.23
N LEU A 54 4.17 17.71 -6.19
CA LEU A 54 5.06 17.17 -5.17
C LEU A 54 5.35 15.72 -5.47
N PHE A 55 6.62 15.35 -5.55
CA PHE A 55 7.07 13.99 -5.80
C PHE A 55 7.73 13.43 -4.55
N LEU A 56 7.21 12.31 -4.05
CA LEU A 56 7.77 11.64 -2.90
C LEU A 56 8.07 10.19 -3.22
N THR A 57 9.26 9.74 -2.83
CA THR A 57 9.67 8.36 -2.94
C THR A 57 9.20 7.59 -1.72
N CYS A 58 8.57 6.45 -1.94
CA CYS A 58 8.04 5.58 -0.91
C CYS A 58 8.80 4.27 -0.91
N ASN A 59 9.15 3.80 0.27
CA ASN A 59 9.88 2.56 0.45
C ASN A 59 9.06 1.61 1.31
N CYS A 60 8.81 0.41 0.79
CA CYS A 60 8.13 -0.68 1.50
C CYS A 60 9.10 -1.83 1.72
N TRP A 61 8.87 -2.61 2.77
CA TRP A 61 9.74 -3.72 3.14
C TRP A 61 8.98 -5.03 3.26
N ARG A 62 9.68 -6.12 2.97
CA ARG A 62 9.24 -7.49 3.19
C ARG A 62 7.95 -7.84 2.44
N GLN A 63 6.96 -8.42 3.12
CA GLN A 63 5.73 -8.86 2.48
C GLN A 63 4.97 -7.70 1.83
N MET A 64 4.95 -6.54 2.45
CA MET A 64 4.30 -5.37 1.86
C MET A 64 4.99 -4.96 0.55
N ALA A 65 6.31 -5.07 0.47
CA ALA A 65 7.05 -4.76 -0.75
C ALA A 65 6.61 -5.66 -1.91
N GLU A 66 6.48 -6.96 -1.65
CA GLU A 66 6.02 -7.92 -2.65
C GLU A 66 4.57 -7.63 -3.06
N ASN A 67 3.70 -7.35 -2.10
CA ASN A 67 2.30 -7.03 -2.36
C ASN A 67 2.15 -5.75 -3.17
N VAL A 68 2.92 -4.73 -2.86
CA VAL A 68 2.92 -3.45 -3.59
C VAL A 68 3.38 -3.67 -5.04
N ALA A 69 4.46 -4.41 -5.22
CA ALA A 69 5.00 -4.69 -6.55
C ALA A 69 4.01 -5.48 -7.42
N GLU A 70 3.24 -6.36 -6.81
CA GLU A 70 2.23 -7.17 -7.50
C GLU A 70 0.96 -6.37 -7.81
N SER A 71 0.60 -5.42 -6.96
CA SER A 71 -0.72 -4.78 -6.99
C SER A 71 -0.74 -3.40 -7.64
N LEU A 72 0.32 -2.60 -7.45
CA LEU A 72 0.34 -1.21 -7.90
C LEU A 72 1.08 -1.08 -9.22
N THR A 73 0.54 -0.24 -10.10
CA THR A 73 1.15 0.05 -11.40
C THR A 73 1.13 1.54 -11.66
N LYS A 74 1.94 1.96 -12.64
CA LYS A 74 2.02 3.34 -13.09
C LYS A 74 0.63 3.93 -13.36
N GLY A 75 0.40 5.13 -12.86
CA GLY A 75 -0.84 5.86 -13.07
C GLY A 75 -1.91 5.60 -12.03
N MET A 76 -1.78 4.56 -11.22
CA MET A 76 -2.75 4.29 -10.16
C MET A 76 -2.73 5.37 -9.09
N ARG A 77 -3.92 5.77 -8.65
CA ARG A 77 -4.07 6.64 -7.51
C ARG A 77 -3.98 5.81 -6.23
N VAL A 78 -3.11 6.21 -5.33
CA VAL A 78 -2.82 5.46 -4.10
C VAL A 78 -2.89 6.36 -2.89
N ILE A 79 -3.14 5.74 -1.74
CA ILE A 79 -3.04 6.37 -0.43
C ILE A 79 -1.88 5.70 0.28
N VAL A 80 -0.95 6.51 0.78
CA VAL A 80 0.24 6.02 1.47
C VAL A 80 0.33 6.71 2.80
N THR A 81 0.51 5.93 3.85
CA THR A 81 0.81 6.46 5.17
C THR A 81 2.10 5.85 5.70
N GLY A 82 2.87 6.64 6.40
CA GLY A 82 4.16 6.21 6.93
C GLY A 82 4.87 7.33 7.65
N LYS A 83 6.19 7.23 7.68
CA LYS A 83 7.06 8.18 8.33
C LYS A 83 7.92 8.90 7.31
N LEU A 84 7.94 10.22 7.39
CA LEU A 84 8.81 11.01 6.53
C LEU A 84 10.23 10.92 7.08
N LYS A 85 11.15 10.46 6.25
CA LYS A 85 12.56 10.33 6.58
C LYS A 85 13.41 11.20 5.68
N GLN A 86 14.45 11.76 6.24
CA GLN A 86 15.46 12.50 5.52
C GLN A 86 16.71 11.67 5.44
N ARG A 87 17.30 11.58 4.26
CA ARG A 87 18.56 10.88 4.05
C ARG A 87 19.50 11.77 3.25
N SER A 88 20.71 11.91 3.74
CA SER A 88 21.76 12.64 3.05
C SER A 88 22.77 11.65 2.49
N TYR A 89 23.20 11.91 1.27
CA TYR A 89 24.23 11.12 0.60
C TYR A 89 25.16 12.02 -0.19
N GLN A 90 26.34 11.50 -0.47
CA GLN A 90 27.36 12.19 -1.25
C GLN A 90 27.38 11.63 -2.67
N THR A 91 27.29 12.50 -3.66
CA THR A 91 27.40 12.11 -5.07
C THR A 91 28.85 11.80 -5.43
N LYS A 92 29.06 11.19 -6.61
CA LYS A 92 30.39 10.90 -7.13
C LYS A 92 31.23 12.17 -7.33
N ASP A 93 30.59 13.31 -7.51
CA ASP A 93 31.25 14.61 -7.67
C ASP A 93 31.58 15.28 -6.33
N GLY A 94 31.28 14.63 -5.21
CA GLY A 94 31.54 15.16 -3.88
C GLY A 94 30.47 16.08 -3.35
N GLU A 95 29.37 16.25 -4.06
CA GLU A 95 28.23 17.07 -3.59
C GLU A 95 27.38 16.31 -2.58
N ASN A 96 27.02 16.98 -1.49
CA ASN A 96 26.08 16.46 -0.53
C ASN A 96 24.64 16.71 -1.02
N ARG A 97 23.86 15.64 -1.10
CA ARG A 97 22.44 15.73 -1.47
C ARG A 97 21.57 15.19 -0.37
N THR A 98 20.43 15.83 -0.19
CA THR A 98 19.43 15.42 0.79
C THR A 98 18.17 15.01 0.05
N VAL A 99 17.65 13.85 0.39
CA VAL A 99 16.38 13.35 -0.15
C VAL A 99 15.40 13.07 0.97
N TYR A 100 14.13 13.28 0.68
CA TYR A 100 13.05 12.98 1.59
C TYR A 100 12.30 11.76 1.05
N GLU A 101 12.11 10.78 1.90
CA GLU A 101 11.47 9.52 1.56
C GLU A 101 10.42 9.19 2.60
N ILE A 102 9.40 8.43 2.19
CA ILE A 102 8.41 7.91 3.12
C ILE A 102 8.74 6.44 3.37
N GLU A 103 8.99 6.12 4.63
CA GLU A 103 9.03 4.74 5.08
C GLU A 103 7.59 4.30 5.31
N VAL A 104 7.08 3.47 4.42
CA VAL A 104 5.66 3.16 4.34
C VAL A 104 5.23 2.22 5.45
N ASP A 105 4.21 2.61 6.19
CA ASP A 105 3.52 1.75 7.15
C ASP A 105 2.37 1.01 6.48
N GLU A 106 1.58 1.73 5.66
CA GLU A 106 0.49 1.15 4.88
C GLU A 106 0.33 1.86 3.55
N ALA A 107 -0.04 1.11 2.52
CA ALA A 107 -0.30 1.63 1.19
C ALA A 107 -1.41 0.84 0.53
N GLY A 108 -2.16 1.50 -0.32
CA GLY A 108 -3.22 0.85 -1.07
C GLY A 108 -3.77 1.73 -2.17
N PRO A 109 -4.55 1.14 -3.09
CA PRO A 109 -5.21 1.93 -4.12
C PRO A 109 -6.33 2.79 -3.54
N SER A 110 -6.49 3.99 -4.10
CA SER A 110 -7.61 4.84 -3.76
C SER A 110 -8.84 4.43 -4.55
N LEU A 111 -9.96 4.31 -3.88
CA LEU A 111 -11.23 3.94 -4.52
C LEU A 111 -12.05 5.15 -4.97
N ARG A 112 -11.47 6.33 -4.93
CA ARG A 112 -12.19 7.54 -5.32
C ARG A 112 -12.64 7.50 -6.79
N TYR A 113 -11.80 6.96 -7.67
CA TYR A 113 -12.06 6.92 -9.10
C TYR A 113 -11.93 5.52 -9.69
N ALA A 114 -11.74 4.52 -8.86
CA ALA A 114 -11.49 3.15 -9.31
C ALA A 114 -12.11 2.15 -8.34
N THR A 115 -12.25 0.92 -8.80
CA THR A 115 -12.64 -0.21 -7.97
C THR A 115 -11.45 -1.14 -7.79
N ALA A 116 -11.47 -1.92 -6.73
CA ALA A 116 -10.41 -2.89 -6.47
C ALA A 116 -11.00 -4.18 -5.92
N THR A 117 -10.40 -5.29 -6.29
CA THR A 117 -10.69 -6.60 -5.73
C THR A 117 -9.54 -6.97 -4.81
N VAL A 118 -9.86 -7.37 -3.59
CA VAL A 118 -8.85 -7.72 -2.61
C VAL A 118 -8.75 -9.23 -2.51
N THR A 119 -7.54 -9.73 -2.70
CA THR A 119 -7.19 -11.12 -2.50
C THR A 119 -6.24 -11.19 -1.32
N ARG A 120 -6.56 -12.02 -0.34
CA ARG A 120 -5.72 -12.18 0.83
C ARG A 120 -4.40 -12.82 0.42
N ALA A 121 -3.28 -12.18 0.79
CA ALA A 121 -1.96 -12.71 0.50
C ALA A 121 -1.67 -13.92 1.40
N ASP A 122 -1.16 -14.98 0.79
CA ASP A 122 -0.69 -16.13 1.55
C ASP A 122 0.56 -15.75 2.33
N ARG A 123 0.63 -16.22 3.58
CA ARG A 123 1.84 -16.08 4.37
C ARG A 123 2.91 -17.00 3.80
N ARG A 124 3.66 -16.52 2.83
CA ARG A 124 4.86 -17.18 2.36
C ARG A 124 5.96 -16.99 3.40
N GLY A 125 6.24 -17.97 4.20
CA GLY A 125 7.32 -17.82 5.16
C GLY A 125 7.40 -18.82 6.27
N SER A 126 6.36 -19.55 6.55
CA SER A 126 6.45 -20.75 7.33
C SER A 126 6.37 -21.94 6.38
N GLY A 127 7.51 -22.34 5.88
CA GLY A 127 7.65 -23.61 5.23
C GLY A 127 7.40 -24.73 6.22
N GLN A 128 6.22 -24.75 6.76
CA GLN A 128 5.70 -25.88 7.47
C GLN A 128 4.71 -26.51 6.54
N GLN A 129 5.20 -27.42 5.75
CA GLN A 129 4.41 -28.49 5.27
C GLN A 129 3.92 -29.26 6.49
N GLY A 130 2.87 -28.82 7.09
CA GLY A 130 2.10 -29.62 7.97
C GLY A 130 1.34 -30.61 7.12
N SER A 131 1.93 -31.76 6.90
CA SER A 131 1.16 -32.93 6.56
C SER A 131 0.32 -33.27 7.78
N GLY A 132 -0.68 -32.52 8.00
CA GLY A 132 -1.71 -32.81 8.97
C GLY A 132 -2.99 -32.96 8.20
N GLY A 133 -3.29 -34.16 7.82
CA GLY A 133 -4.63 -34.55 7.51
C GLY A 133 -5.49 -34.37 8.75
N GLY A 134 -5.77 -33.14 9.07
CA GLY A 134 -6.79 -32.80 10.03
C GLY A 134 -8.10 -32.70 9.28
N GLN A 135 -8.75 -33.81 9.10
CA GLN A 135 -10.16 -33.79 8.93
C GLN A 135 -10.75 -33.19 10.19
N SER A 136 -10.95 -31.93 10.21
CA SER A 136 -11.90 -31.33 11.09
C SER A 136 -13.26 -31.70 10.53
N SER A 137 -13.70 -32.86 10.88
CA SER A 137 -15.10 -33.18 10.77
C SER A 137 -15.83 -32.31 11.79
N TRP A 138 -16.14 -31.12 11.38
CA TRP A 138 -17.25 -30.44 11.98
C TRP A 138 -18.45 -31.22 11.52
N GLY A 139 -18.84 -32.13 12.38
CA GLY A 139 -20.07 -32.87 12.21
C GLY A 139 -21.17 -31.88 11.95
N THR A 140 -21.73 -31.95 10.78
CA THR A 140 -23.03 -31.36 10.50
C THR A 140 -23.98 -31.93 11.53
N PRO A 141 -24.58 -31.18 12.41
CA PRO A 141 -25.74 -31.66 13.11
C PRO A 141 -26.85 -31.75 12.08
N SER A 142 -27.08 -32.96 11.62
CA SER A 142 -28.30 -33.28 10.96
C SER A 142 -29.37 -33.27 12.04
N THR A 143 -30.09 -32.23 12.13
CA THR A 143 -31.42 -32.32 12.71
C THR A 143 -32.27 -31.26 12.05
N GLY A 144 -33.27 -31.81 11.44
CA GLY A 144 -34.23 -31.09 10.72
C GLY A 144 -35.04 -30.11 11.55
N GLY A 145 -35.62 -29.26 10.82
CA GLY A 145 -36.90 -28.75 11.23
C GLY A 145 -36.92 -27.32 11.69
N PHE A 146 -37.59 -26.55 10.87
CA PHE A 146 -38.36 -25.38 11.24
C PHE A 146 -37.57 -24.14 11.59
N GLY A 147 -37.62 -23.25 10.66
CA GLY A 147 -37.24 -21.87 10.83
C GLY A 147 -37.28 -21.12 9.54
N GLN A 148 -38.47 -20.88 9.04
CA GLN A 148 -38.68 -19.80 8.18
C GLN A 148 -38.33 -18.53 8.95
N SER A 149 -37.15 -18.06 8.80
CA SER A 149 -36.85 -16.66 9.09
C SER A 149 -36.36 -16.04 7.83
N GLN A 150 -37.13 -15.13 7.37
CA GLN A 150 -36.68 -14.16 6.39
C GLN A 150 -35.41 -13.56 6.93
N GLY A 151 -34.28 -13.97 6.40
CA GLY A 151 -33.02 -13.38 6.69
C GLY A 151 -32.90 -12.10 5.92
N GLU A 152 -32.82 -11.02 6.63
CA GLU A 152 -32.33 -9.79 6.08
C GLU A 152 -30.91 -10.02 5.61
N ASP A 153 -30.68 -9.74 4.36
CA ASP A 153 -29.36 -9.70 3.78
C ASP A 153 -28.53 -8.64 4.48
N ASN A 154 -27.73 -9.09 5.39
CA ASN A 154 -26.68 -8.25 5.94
C ASN A 154 -25.42 -8.55 5.14
N PRO A 155 -24.91 -7.58 4.37
CA PRO A 155 -23.67 -7.82 3.63
C PRO A 155 -22.52 -8.08 4.60
N PRO A 156 -21.71 -9.10 4.35
CA PRO A 156 -20.57 -9.37 5.20
C PRO A 156 -19.48 -8.34 4.98
N PHE A 157 -19.11 -7.71 6.04
CA PHE A 157 -17.88 -6.94 6.14
C PHE A 157 -16.98 -7.54 7.18
#